data_c29b7b3af6279d12c42da6399d916e32
#
_entry.id   c29b7b3af6279d12c42da6399d916e32
#
_cell.length_a   1.000
_cell.length_b   1.000
_cell.length_c   1.000
_cell.angle_alpha   90.00
_cell.angle_beta   90.00
_cell.angle_gamma   90.00
#
_symmetry.space_group_name_H-M   'P 1'
#
loop_
_entity.id
_entity.type
_entity.pdbx_description
1 polymer ?
#
loop_
_entity_poly.entity_id
_entity_poly.type
_entity_poly.pdbx_seq_one_letter_code
_entity_poly.pdbx_strand_id
1 'polypeptide(L)'
;MALYPKLILDALATVRYPGTGKNLVEAGMVEDDIRIEGMKVSFSLIFEKPTDPFMKSVVKAAETSILTHEGKEVEIVGNISVKTVQAARPEVGKLLPQVKNIIGISSGKGGVGKSTVAANLAVALAKLGYKVGLLDADIFGPSMPKMFQVEDARPYAEKIDGRDMIIPVEKYGVKLLSIGFFVDPDQATLWRGGMASNALKQLIGDAAWGELDYFLIDLPPGTSDIHLTVVQTLAMTGAVVAVALADARKGINMFTNDKVNVPILGLVENMAWFTPAELPDNKYYIFGREGAKKLAEEMNVPLLGQIPIVQSICENGDKGTPVALDENTMTGRAFLSLAAAVVRQ
;
A
#
# COMPACT_ATOMS: atom_id res chain seq x y z
N MET A 1 40.49 12.01 -22.97
CA MET A 1 40.76 10.61 -22.56
C MET A 1 39.52 9.79 -22.87
N ALA A 2 39.61 8.60 -23.44
CA ALA A 2 38.41 7.80 -23.70
C ALA A 2 37.94 7.16 -22.39
N LEU A 3 36.67 7.40 -22.01
CA LEU A 3 36.07 6.76 -20.87
C LEU A 3 35.76 5.29 -21.17
N TYR A 4 35.95 4.42 -20.18
CA TYR A 4 35.56 3.01 -20.25
C TYR A 4 35.11 2.50 -18.87
N PRO A 5 34.29 1.42 -18.79
CA PRO A 5 33.62 1.02 -17.56
C PRO A 5 34.55 0.82 -16.37
N LYS A 6 35.76 0.35 -16.55
CA LYS A 6 36.71 0.14 -15.45
C LYS A 6 37.08 1.42 -14.72
N LEU A 7 37.26 2.55 -15.45
CA LEU A 7 37.57 3.85 -14.85
C LEU A 7 36.39 4.30 -13.91
N ILE A 8 35.18 4.09 -14.36
CA ILE A 8 33.97 4.40 -13.56
C ILE A 8 33.93 3.53 -12.29
N LEU A 9 34.20 2.22 -12.41
CA LEU A 9 34.28 1.32 -11.26
C LEU A 9 35.42 1.69 -10.30
N ASP A 10 36.58 2.08 -10.80
CA ASP A 10 37.71 2.52 -9.98
C ASP A 10 37.36 3.81 -9.19
N ALA A 11 36.68 4.76 -9.83
CA ALA A 11 36.16 5.95 -9.15
C ALA A 11 35.11 5.58 -8.08
N LEU A 12 34.20 4.67 -8.37
CA LEU A 12 33.16 4.22 -7.42
C LEU A 12 33.74 3.40 -6.26
N ALA A 13 34.85 2.72 -6.43
CA ALA A 13 35.58 2.03 -5.38
C ALA A 13 36.16 2.98 -4.30
N THR A 14 36.21 4.28 -4.55
CA THR A 14 36.60 5.28 -3.54
C THR A 14 35.43 5.72 -2.65
N VAL A 15 34.19 5.46 -3.05
CA VAL A 15 32.98 5.85 -2.33
C VAL A 15 32.57 4.73 -1.36
N ARG A 16 32.48 5.05 -0.07
CA ARG A 16 32.06 4.09 0.96
C ARG A 16 30.57 4.22 1.27
N TYR A 17 29.89 3.07 1.36
CA TYR A 17 28.52 3.03 1.81
C TYR A 17 28.47 3.08 3.35
N PRO A 18 27.81 4.09 3.95
CA PRO A 18 27.80 4.28 5.42
C PRO A 18 27.19 3.10 6.19
N GLY A 19 26.24 2.36 5.58
CA GLY A 19 25.57 1.24 6.22
C GLY A 19 26.48 0.05 6.53
N THR A 20 27.52 -0.20 5.70
CA THR A 20 28.43 -1.34 5.87
C THR A 20 29.90 -0.95 5.99
N GLY A 21 30.25 0.29 5.67
CA GLY A 21 31.65 0.75 5.59
C GLY A 21 32.45 0.22 4.40
N LYS A 22 31.89 -0.69 3.58
CA LYS A 22 32.49 -1.18 2.33
C LYS A 22 32.38 -0.13 1.23
N ASN A 23 33.23 -0.20 0.20
CA ASN A 23 33.02 0.64 -0.98
C ASN A 23 31.86 0.14 -1.85
N LEU A 24 31.34 0.97 -2.75
CA LEU A 24 30.14 0.63 -3.54
C LEU A 24 30.33 -0.61 -4.41
N VAL A 25 31.53 -0.86 -4.91
CA VAL A 25 31.85 -2.02 -5.74
C VAL A 25 31.94 -3.28 -4.90
N GLU A 26 32.67 -3.24 -3.78
CA GLU A 26 32.77 -4.35 -2.82
C GLU A 26 31.43 -4.69 -2.13
N ALA A 27 30.56 -3.70 -2.01
CA ALA A 27 29.20 -3.88 -1.47
C ALA A 27 28.23 -4.46 -2.51
N GLY A 28 28.66 -4.64 -3.77
CA GLY A 28 27.79 -5.12 -4.84
C GLY A 28 26.66 -4.16 -5.22
N MET A 29 26.86 -2.86 -4.94
CA MET A 29 25.84 -1.83 -5.17
C MET A 29 25.85 -1.26 -6.58
N VAL A 30 26.85 -1.58 -7.40
CA VAL A 30 26.94 -1.12 -8.79
C VAL A 30 26.45 -2.23 -9.71
N GLU A 31 25.41 -1.94 -10.50
CA GLU A 31 24.90 -2.90 -11.49
C GLU A 31 25.78 -2.96 -12.74
N ASP A 32 25.78 -4.11 -13.40
CA ASP A 32 26.55 -4.31 -14.64
C ASP A 32 25.80 -3.74 -15.87
N ASP A 33 25.34 -2.47 -15.74
CA ASP A 33 24.60 -1.76 -16.77
C ASP A 33 25.25 -0.41 -17.14
N ILE A 34 26.58 -0.28 -16.90
CA ILE A 34 27.33 0.96 -17.20
C ILE A 34 27.33 1.22 -18.70
N ARG A 35 26.76 2.35 -19.11
CA ARG A 35 26.76 2.83 -20.50
C ARG A 35 27.54 4.11 -20.61
N ILE A 36 28.38 4.18 -21.64
CA ILE A 36 29.22 5.32 -21.92
C ILE A 36 29.00 5.73 -23.38
N GLU A 37 28.47 6.93 -23.58
CA GLU A 37 28.24 7.54 -24.90
C GLU A 37 29.00 8.88 -24.97
N GLY A 38 30.23 8.83 -25.50
CA GLY A 38 31.11 9.98 -25.47
C GLY A 38 31.54 10.36 -24.05
N MET A 39 31.09 11.54 -23.58
CA MET A 39 31.32 11.99 -22.19
C MET A 39 30.13 11.72 -21.26
N LYS A 40 29.02 11.18 -21.79
CA LYS A 40 27.86 10.85 -21.01
C LYS A 40 27.97 9.44 -20.42
N VAL A 41 27.84 9.35 -19.11
CA VAL A 41 27.88 8.09 -18.34
C VAL A 41 26.53 7.87 -17.66
N SER A 42 26.01 6.66 -17.73
CA SER A 42 24.80 6.26 -16.98
C SER A 42 24.94 4.84 -16.48
N PHE A 43 24.43 4.56 -15.27
CA PHE A 43 24.39 3.25 -14.67
C PHE A 43 23.37 3.22 -13.51
N SER A 44 23.17 2.04 -12.93
CA SER A 44 22.26 1.87 -11.79
C SER A 44 23.02 1.54 -10.51
N LEU A 45 22.60 2.15 -9.40
CA LEU A 45 22.98 1.76 -8.05
C LEU A 45 21.87 0.93 -7.42
N ILE A 46 22.25 -0.20 -6.82
CA ILE A 46 21.35 -1.15 -6.18
C ILE A 46 21.41 -0.92 -4.67
N PHE A 47 20.25 -0.66 -4.05
CA PHE A 47 20.11 -0.57 -2.59
C PHE A 47 19.29 -1.74 -2.07
N GLU A 48 19.58 -2.19 -0.86
CA GLU A 48 18.83 -3.29 -0.23
C GLU A 48 17.39 -2.89 0.11
N LYS A 49 17.16 -1.60 0.42
CA LYS A 49 15.86 -1.08 0.86
C LYS A 49 15.44 0.16 0.07
N PRO A 50 14.15 0.25 -0.31
CA PRO A 50 13.62 1.46 -0.98
C PRO A 50 13.69 2.71 -0.10
N THR A 51 13.74 2.52 1.23
CA THR A 51 13.77 3.60 2.25
C THR A 51 15.17 3.82 2.84
N ASP A 52 16.22 3.47 2.11
CA ASP A 52 17.59 3.64 2.60
C ASP A 52 17.89 5.14 2.84
N PRO A 53 18.23 5.53 4.09
CA PRO A 53 18.45 6.94 4.42
C PRO A 53 19.69 7.54 3.72
N PHE A 54 20.60 6.70 3.24
CA PHE A 54 21.84 7.12 2.59
C PHE A 54 21.73 7.22 1.06
N MET A 55 20.61 6.81 0.48
CA MET A 55 20.41 6.73 -0.96
C MET A 55 20.82 8.02 -1.70
N LYS A 56 20.25 9.16 -1.30
CA LYS A 56 20.54 10.47 -1.93
C LYS A 56 22.01 10.89 -1.74
N SER A 57 22.57 10.65 -0.55
CA SER A 57 23.96 11.01 -0.25
C SER A 57 24.96 10.13 -0.99
N VAL A 58 24.66 8.85 -1.17
CA VAL A 58 25.50 7.90 -1.90
C VAL A 58 25.48 8.20 -3.40
N VAL A 59 24.31 8.49 -3.99
CA VAL A 59 24.22 8.92 -5.39
C VAL A 59 25.06 10.17 -5.62
N LYS A 60 24.91 11.18 -4.77
CA LYS A 60 25.70 12.42 -4.87
C LYS A 60 27.21 12.19 -4.67
N ALA A 61 27.60 11.30 -3.77
CA ALA A 61 28.99 10.94 -3.57
C ALA A 61 29.58 10.20 -4.79
N ALA A 62 28.80 9.32 -5.42
CA ALA A 62 29.18 8.63 -6.64
C ALA A 62 29.38 9.62 -7.80
N GLU A 63 28.45 10.55 -8.01
CA GLU A 63 28.58 11.63 -9.01
C GLU A 63 29.86 12.46 -8.77
N THR A 64 30.06 12.89 -7.53
CA THR A 64 31.23 13.71 -7.14
C THR A 64 32.52 12.94 -7.36
N SER A 65 32.60 11.67 -7.02
CA SER A 65 33.78 10.84 -7.21
C SER A 65 34.13 10.69 -8.68
N ILE A 66 33.17 10.40 -9.55
CA ILE A 66 33.38 10.29 -10.99
C ILE A 66 33.90 11.62 -11.58
N LEU A 67 33.28 12.75 -11.22
CA LEU A 67 33.72 14.08 -11.68
C LEU A 67 35.10 14.44 -11.17
N THR A 68 35.53 13.94 -10.02
CA THR A 68 36.84 14.21 -9.44
C THR A 68 37.95 13.41 -10.11
N HIS A 69 37.67 12.15 -10.45
CA HIS A 69 38.67 11.24 -11.03
C HIS A 69 38.75 11.33 -12.56
N GLU A 70 37.60 11.49 -13.22
CA GLU A 70 37.52 11.43 -14.70
C GLU A 70 37.37 12.82 -15.35
N GLY A 71 37.16 13.86 -14.56
CA GLY A 71 37.09 15.25 -15.00
C GLY A 71 35.68 15.83 -15.01
N LYS A 72 35.65 17.17 -14.94
CA LYS A 72 34.37 17.93 -14.86
C LYS A 72 33.57 17.91 -16.17
N GLU A 73 34.12 17.40 -17.23
CA GLU A 73 33.50 17.30 -18.56
C GLU A 73 32.59 16.08 -18.69
N VAL A 74 32.61 15.16 -17.68
CA VAL A 74 31.77 13.97 -17.67
C VAL A 74 30.33 14.34 -17.31
N GLU A 75 29.42 13.94 -18.17
CA GLU A 75 27.95 14.14 -17.94
C GLU A 75 27.40 12.98 -17.15
N ILE A 76 27.51 13.05 -15.83
CA ILE A 76 27.01 12.00 -14.90
C ILE A 76 25.85 12.48 -14.04
N VAL A 77 25.73 13.78 -13.74
CA VAL A 77 24.74 14.33 -12.83
C VAL A 77 23.32 14.05 -13.33
N GLY A 78 22.55 13.36 -12.52
CA GLY A 78 21.18 12.95 -12.86
C GLY A 78 21.08 11.71 -13.78
N ASN A 79 22.19 11.07 -14.12
CA ASN A 79 22.22 9.88 -14.97
C ASN A 79 22.45 8.57 -14.19
N ILE A 80 22.47 8.64 -12.85
CA ILE A 80 22.53 7.46 -11.97
C ILE A 80 21.11 7.06 -11.62
N SER A 81 20.68 5.89 -12.09
CA SER A 81 19.40 5.30 -11.71
C SER A 81 19.52 4.56 -10.37
N VAL A 82 18.45 4.53 -9.60
CA VAL A 82 18.40 3.77 -8.35
C VAL A 82 17.48 2.58 -8.53
N LYS A 83 18.00 1.39 -8.27
CA LYS A 83 17.24 0.14 -8.19
C LYS A 83 17.28 -0.41 -6.78
N THR A 84 16.28 -1.15 -6.38
CA THR A 84 16.25 -1.82 -5.08
C THR A 84 16.20 -3.32 -5.29
N VAL A 85 16.99 -4.06 -4.50
CA VAL A 85 16.88 -5.52 -4.46
C VAL A 85 15.55 -5.84 -3.79
N GLN A 86 14.60 -6.38 -4.56
CA GLN A 86 13.48 -7.05 -3.92
C GLN A 86 14.04 -8.31 -3.26
N ALA A 87 14.20 -8.28 -1.93
CA ALA A 87 14.51 -9.48 -1.19
C ALA A 87 13.48 -10.56 -1.56
N ALA A 88 13.94 -11.78 -1.83
CA ALA A 88 13.04 -12.91 -2.11
C ALA A 88 12.01 -12.98 -0.97
N ARG A 89 10.72 -12.86 -1.30
CA ARG A 89 9.66 -13.00 -0.31
C ARG A 89 9.78 -14.36 0.35
N PRO A 90 9.69 -14.48 1.69
CA PRO A 90 9.59 -15.79 2.32
C PRO A 90 8.45 -16.58 1.65
N GLU A 91 8.62 -17.88 1.43
CA GLU A 91 7.55 -18.72 0.89
C GLU A 91 6.36 -18.68 1.84
N VAL A 92 5.37 -17.88 1.48
CA VAL A 92 4.10 -17.72 2.20
C VAL A 92 3.17 -18.79 1.69
N GLY A 93 2.44 -19.46 2.57
CA GLY A 93 1.39 -20.40 2.20
C GLY A 93 0.42 -19.72 1.22
N LYS A 94 0.31 -20.24 0.02
CA LYS A 94 -0.48 -19.64 -1.08
C LYS A 94 -1.97 -19.97 -0.89
N LEU A 95 -2.62 -19.28 0.05
CA LEU A 95 -4.08 -19.19 0.00
C LEU A 95 -4.46 -18.20 -1.10
N LEU A 96 -5.59 -18.45 -1.73
CA LEU A 96 -6.16 -17.65 -2.83
C LEU A 96 -5.25 -17.54 -4.08
N PRO A 97 -4.75 -18.64 -4.62
CA PRO A 97 -3.88 -18.60 -5.81
C PRO A 97 -4.60 -18.09 -7.06
N GLN A 98 -5.94 -18.08 -7.06
CA GLN A 98 -6.80 -17.60 -8.15
C GLN A 98 -7.03 -16.06 -8.10
N VAL A 99 -6.49 -15.36 -7.10
CA VAL A 99 -6.60 -13.92 -6.96
C VAL A 99 -5.37 -13.24 -7.54
N LYS A 100 -5.57 -12.26 -8.43
CA LYS A 100 -4.48 -11.58 -9.13
C LYS A 100 -3.74 -10.59 -8.24
N ASN A 101 -4.49 -9.74 -7.51
CA ASN A 101 -3.92 -8.70 -6.67
C ASN A 101 -4.52 -8.77 -5.26
N ILE A 102 -3.67 -8.91 -4.26
CA ILE A 102 -4.03 -8.94 -2.83
C ILE A 102 -3.44 -7.71 -2.18
N ILE A 103 -4.30 -6.78 -1.77
CA ILE A 103 -3.90 -5.44 -1.30
C ILE A 103 -4.40 -5.21 0.12
N GLY A 104 -3.49 -4.95 1.06
CA GLY A 104 -3.84 -4.51 2.41
C GLY A 104 -4.11 -3.01 2.47
N ILE A 105 -5.21 -2.61 3.09
CA ILE A 105 -5.48 -1.22 3.43
C ILE A 105 -5.14 -1.03 4.90
N SER A 106 -4.14 -0.22 5.16
CA SER A 106 -3.57 -0.03 6.50
C SER A 106 -3.56 1.45 6.90
N SER A 107 -3.29 1.70 8.17
CA SER A 107 -3.07 3.05 8.68
C SER A 107 -2.14 3.03 9.90
N GLY A 108 -1.36 4.07 10.08
CA GLY A 108 -0.48 4.21 11.26
C GLY A 108 -1.25 4.45 12.56
N LYS A 109 -2.46 5.00 12.49
CA LYS A 109 -3.32 5.36 13.64
C LYS A 109 -4.78 5.05 13.35
N GLY A 110 -5.57 4.85 14.40
CA GLY A 110 -7.03 4.80 14.32
C GLY A 110 -7.65 6.16 13.98
N GLY A 111 -8.87 6.15 13.44
CA GLY A 111 -9.65 7.36 13.18
C GLY A 111 -9.27 8.15 11.91
N VAL A 112 -8.37 7.64 11.08
CA VAL A 112 -7.97 8.29 9.81
C VAL A 112 -8.90 7.95 8.63
N GLY A 113 -9.97 7.19 8.86
CA GLY A 113 -10.92 6.77 7.82
C GLY A 113 -10.40 5.64 6.92
N LYS A 114 -9.54 4.76 7.43
CA LYS A 114 -9.00 3.59 6.75
C LYS A 114 -10.11 2.74 6.12
N SER A 115 -11.12 2.35 6.91
CA SER A 115 -12.25 1.52 6.45
C SER A 115 -13.11 2.23 5.41
N THR A 116 -13.28 3.56 5.52
CA THR A 116 -13.93 4.37 4.48
C THR A 116 -13.16 4.32 3.17
N VAL A 117 -11.83 4.39 3.23
CA VAL A 117 -10.98 4.23 2.04
C VAL A 117 -11.13 2.83 1.46
N ALA A 118 -11.08 1.78 2.29
CA ALA A 118 -11.20 0.39 1.85
C ALA A 118 -12.55 0.11 1.17
N ALA A 119 -13.65 0.51 1.79
CA ALA A 119 -15.01 0.32 1.25
C ALA A 119 -15.20 1.03 -0.10
N ASN A 120 -14.82 2.31 -0.15
CA ASN A 120 -15.00 3.10 -1.38
C ASN A 120 -14.04 2.70 -2.49
N LEU A 121 -12.82 2.29 -2.17
CA LEU A 121 -11.87 1.73 -3.15
C LEU A 121 -12.41 0.43 -3.75
N ALA A 122 -12.97 -0.48 -2.92
CA ALA A 122 -13.58 -1.72 -3.39
C ALA A 122 -14.73 -1.45 -4.38
N VAL A 123 -15.63 -0.56 -4.02
CA VAL A 123 -16.76 -0.16 -4.88
C VAL A 123 -16.27 0.53 -6.15
N ALA A 124 -15.27 1.41 -6.06
CA ALA A 124 -14.70 2.09 -7.22
C ALA A 124 -14.03 1.10 -8.20
N LEU A 125 -13.28 0.11 -7.71
CA LEU A 125 -12.71 -0.95 -8.54
C LEU A 125 -13.80 -1.79 -9.21
N ALA A 126 -14.87 -2.15 -8.48
CA ALA A 126 -16.00 -2.88 -9.05
C ALA A 126 -16.71 -2.07 -10.16
N LYS A 127 -16.88 -0.75 -9.98
CA LYS A 127 -17.40 0.16 -11.02
C LYS A 127 -16.50 0.26 -12.26
N LEU A 128 -15.20 0.10 -12.10
CA LEU A 128 -14.26 0.01 -13.21
C LEU A 128 -14.29 -1.35 -13.92
N GLY A 129 -15.16 -2.28 -13.49
CA GLY A 129 -15.38 -3.57 -14.14
C GLY A 129 -14.51 -4.70 -13.60
N TYR A 130 -13.77 -4.52 -12.50
CA TYR A 130 -12.98 -5.57 -11.89
C TYR A 130 -13.81 -6.45 -10.95
N LYS A 131 -13.44 -7.74 -10.86
CA LYS A 131 -13.96 -8.66 -9.85
C LYS A 131 -13.27 -8.39 -8.52
N VAL A 132 -14.03 -7.95 -7.52
CA VAL A 132 -13.49 -7.45 -6.24
C VAL A 132 -13.99 -8.26 -5.06
N GLY A 133 -13.07 -8.67 -4.19
CA GLY A 133 -13.33 -9.16 -2.84
C GLY A 133 -12.86 -8.15 -1.80
N LEU A 134 -13.59 -8.04 -0.70
CA LEU A 134 -13.24 -7.21 0.44
C LEU A 134 -13.35 -8.03 1.73
N LEU A 135 -12.27 -8.15 2.46
CA LEU A 135 -12.23 -8.76 3.78
C LEU A 135 -12.07 -7.69 4.84
N ASP A 136 -13.01 -7.61 5.76
CA ASP A 136 -12.89 -6.81 6.97
C ASP A 136 -12.13 -7.62 8.02
N ALA A 137 -10.88 -7.29 8.21
CA ALA A 137 -9.98 -7.92 9.17
C ALA A 137 -9.84 -7.12 10.47
N ASP A 138 -10.60 -6.03 10.64
CA ASP A 138 -10.66 -5.26 11.89
C ASP A 138 -11.60 -5.94 12.89
N ILE A 139 -11.09 -6.97 13.55
CA ILE A 139 -11.86 -7.83 14.45
C ILE A 139 -12.40 -7.07 15.67
N PHE A 140 -11.74 -6.00 16.07
CA PHE A 140 -12.11 -5.21 17.25
C PHE A 140 -13.12 -4.10 16.96
N GLY A 141 -13.30 -3.75 15.69
CA GLY A 141 -14.23 -2.73 15.25
C GLY A 141 -14.73 -2.97 13.83
N PRO A 142 -15.37 -4.13 13.57
CA PRO A 142 -15.82 -4.46 12.22
C PRO A 142 -16.85 -3.44 11.75
N SER A 143 -16.56 -2.78 10.62
CA SER A 143 -17.38 -1.66 10.13
C SER A 143 -17.99 -1.92 8.75
N MET A 144 -17.49 -2.90 8.01
CA MET A 144 -17.93 -3.16 6.64
C MET A 144 -19.39 -3.59 6.53
N PRO A 145 -19.97 -4.41 7.45
CA PRO A 145 -21.40 -4.74 7.38
C PRO A 145 -22.28 -3.49 7.35
N LYS A 146 -22.00 -2.50 8.22
CA LYS A 146 -22.72 -1.22 8.27
C LYS A 146 -22.46 -0.39 7.00
N MET A 147 -21.20 -0.26 6.58
CA MET A 147 -20.81 0.54 5.42
C MET A 147 -21.39 0.03 4.08
N PHE A 148 -21.81 -1.24 4.04
CA PHE A 148 -22.45 -1.85 2.88
C PHE A 148 -23.95 -2.08 3.07
N GLN A 149 -24.53 -1.67 4.20
CA GLN A 149 -25.94 -1.90 4.56
C GLN A 149 -26.31 -3.41 4.49
N VAL A 150 -25.50 -4.22 5.11
CA VAL A 150 -25.65 -5.68 5.13
C VAL A 150 -25.47 -6.26 6.55
N GLU A 151 -25.80 -5.47 7.60
CA GLU A 151 -25.67 -5.90 9.00
C GLU A 151 -26.52 -7.14 9.31
N ASP A 152 -27.67 -7.25 8.66
CA ASP A 152 -28.57 -8.40 8.81
C ASP A 152 -28.19 -9.61 7.96
N ALA A 153 -27.19 -9.48 7.11
CA ALA A 153 -26.73 -10.60 6.31
C ALA A 153 -26.11 -11.69 7.20
N ARG A 154 -26.40 -12.93 6.83
CA ARG A 154 -25.83 -14.10 7.52
C ARG A 154 -25.17 -14.99 6.46
N PRO A 155 -23.85 -14.87 6.26
CA PRO A 155 -23.12 -15.78 5.41
C PRO A 155 -23.40 -17.23 5.83
N TYR A 156 -23.61 -18.10 4.85
CA TYR A 156 -23.91 -19.50 5.08
C TYR A 156 -22.82 -20.38 4.46
N ALA A 157 -22.76 -21.64 4.91
CA ALA A 157 -21.86 -22.60 4.32
C ALA A 157 -22.62 -23.40 3.23
N GLU A 158 -21.95 -23.58 2.09
CA GLU A 158 -22.41 -24.40 0.97
C GLU A 158 -21.34 -25.43 0.61
N LYS A 159 -21.78 -26.61 0.18
CA LYS A 159 -20.85 -27.66 -0.20
C LYS A 159 -20.40 -27.47 -1.65
N ILE A 160 -19.16 -27.01 -1.83
CA ILE A 160 -18.53 -26.81 -3.13
C ILE A 160 -17.35 -27.82 -3.26
N ASP A 161 -17.36 -28.64 -4.27
CA ASP A 161 -16.33 -29.67 -4.51
C ASP A 161 -16.04 -30.54 -3.28
N GLY A 162 -17.10 -30.86 -2.52
CA GLY A 162 -17.03 -31.72 -1.34
C GLY A 162 -16.54 -31.04 -0.06
N ARG A 163 -16.27 -29.73 -0.07
CA ARG A 163 -15.86 -28.91 1.07
C ARG A 163 -16.97 -27.93 1.46
N ASP A 164 -17.14 -27.75 2.75
CA ASP A 164 -18.05 -26.69 3.24
C ASP A 164 -17.35 -25.33 3.11
N MET A 165 -17.87 -24.47 2.21
CA MET A 165 -17.31 -23.17 1.92
C MET A 165 -18.27 -22.06 2.36
N ILE A 166 -17.74 -21.02 3.00
CA ILE A 166 -18.49 -19.83 3.38
C ILE A 166 -18.79 -19.02 2.11
N ILE A 167 -20.06 -18.72 1.88
CA ILE A 167 -20.48 -17.90 0.74
C ILE A 167 -20.39 -16.42 1.14
N PRO A 168 -19.53 -15.61 0.49
CA PRO A 168 -19.44 -14.18 0.75
C PRO A 168 -20.75 -13.45 0.43
N VAL A 169 -21.06 -12.40 1.19
CA VAL A 169 -22.15 -11.48 0.85
C VAL A 169 -21.75 -10.66 -0.38
N GLU A 170 -22.66 -10.55 -1.35
CA GLU A 170 -22.41 -9.71 -2.53
C GLU A 170 -23.24 -8.43 -2.46
N LYS A 171 -22.56 -7.28 -2.52
CA LYS A 171 -23.18 -5.96 -2.54
C LYS A 171 -22.35 -4.99 -3.35
N TYR A 172 -23.01 -4.17 -4.17
CA TYR A 172 -22.36 -3.16 -5.02
C TYR A 172 -21.25 -3.71 -5.94
N GLY A 173 -21.38 -4.98 -6.39
CA GLY A 173 -20.37 -5.65 -7.20
C GLY A 173 -19.14 -6.13 -6.42
N VAL A 174 -19.18 -6.13 -5.10
CA VAL A 174 -18.11 -6.55 -4.21
C VAL A 174 -18.55 -7.79 -3.42
N LYS A 175 -17.69 -8.82 -3.39
CA LYS A 175 -17.80 -9.96 -2.46
C LYS A 175 -17.23 -9.55 -1.11
N LEU A 176 -18.02 -9.64 -0.05
CA LEU A 176 -17.67 -9.13 1.27
C LEU A 176 -17.77 -10.23 2.33
N LEU A 177 -16.73 -10.34 3.16
CA LEU A 177 -16.79 -11.02 4.45
C LEU A 177 -16.23 -10.13 5.55
N SER A 178 -16.83 -10.23 6.72
CA SER A 178 -16.42 -9.57 7.95
C SER A 178 -16.64 -10.51 9.12
N ILE A 179 -15.78 -10.45 10.12
CA ILE A 179 -16.05 -11.14 11.39
C ILE A 179 -17.34 -10.64 12.03
N GLY A 180 -17.73 -9.39 11.73
CA GLY A 180 -18.97 -8.79 12.22
C GLY A 180 -20.24 -9.52 11.80
N PHE A 181 -20.20 -10.40 10.79
CA PHE A 181 -21.33 -11.26 10.43
C PHE A 181 -21.56 -12.44 11.38
N PHE A 182 -20.53 -12.80 12.16
CA PHE A 182 -20.50 -14.00 13.00
C PHE A 182 -20.47 -13.67 14.50
N VAL A 183 -20.42 -12.38 14.85
CA VAL A 183 -20.36 -11.91 16.23
C VAL A 183 -21.59 -11.06 16.52
N ASP A 184 -22.22 -11.30 17.66
CA ASP A 184 -23.30 -10.46 18.14
C ASP A 184 -22.73 -9.08 18.58
N PRO A 185 -23.19 -7.96 18.01
CA PRO A 185 -22.70 -6.63 18.36
C PRO A 185 -22.86 -6.29 19.85
N ASP A 186 -23.86 -6.87 20.52
CA ASP A 186 -24.14 -6.62 21.93
C ASP A 186 -23.31 -7.50 22.88
N GLN A 187 -22.61 -8.49 22.35
CA GLN A 187 -21.73 -9.34 23.13
C GLN A 187 -20.28 -8.90 23.01
N ALA A 188 -19.71 -8.44 24.13
CA ALA A 188 -18.27 -8.19 24.24
C ALA A 188 -17.50 -9.50 24.10
N THR A 189 -17.27 -9.94 22.86
CA THR A 189 -16.50 -11.15 22.59
C THR A 189 -15.01 -10.86 22.81
N LEU A 190 -14.42 -11.49 23.82
CA LEU A 190 -13.00 -11.38 24.11
C LEU A 190 -12.20 -12.20 23.07
N TRP A 191 -11.91 -11.58 21.95
CA TRP A 191 -10.99 -12.16 20.97
C TRP A 191 -9.55 -12.13 21.50
N ARG A 192 -9.04 -13.29 21.88
CA ARG A 192 -7.60 -13.42 22.15
C ARG A 192 -6.87 -13.63 20.84
N GLY A 193 -5.66 -13.08 20.72
CA GLY A 193 -4.88 -13.03 19.47
C GLY A 193 -4.92 -14.31 18.61
N GLY A 194 -4.74 -15.49 19.20
CA GLY A 194 -4.82 -16.76 18.47
C GLY A 194 -6.19 -17.10 17.90
N MET A 195 -7.29 -16.74 18.59
CA MET A 195 -8.65 -16.97 18.09
C MET A 195 -8.96 -16.05 16.92
N ALA A 196 -8.57 -14.79 17.03
CA ALA A 196 -8.72 -13.78 15.99
C ALA A 196 -7.98 -14.20 14.71
N SER A 197 -6.73 -14.64 14.85
CA SER A 197 -5.91 -15.11 13.73
C SER A 197 -6.50 -16.36 13.06
N ASN A 198 -7.05 -17.29 13.83
CA ASN A 198 -7.69 -18.49 13.29
C ASN A 198 -8.99 -18.17 12.54
N ALA A 199 -9.84 -17.33 13.10
CA ALA A 199 -11.06 -16.88 12.43
C ALA A 199 -10.74 -16.19 11.09
N LEU A 200 -9.73 -15.32 11.09
CA LEU A 200 -9.28 -14.66 9.87
C LEU A 200 -8.79 -15.65 8.81
N LYS A 201 -8.01 -16.65 9.20
CA LYS A 201 -7.55 -17.71 8.28
C LYS A 201 -8.72 -18.49 7.68
N GLN A 202 -9.77 -18.76 8.46
CA GLN A 202 -10.99 -19.40 7.96
C GLN A 202 -11.74 -18.49 6.97
N LEU A 203 -11.93 -17.22 7.27
CA LEU A 203 -12.56 -16.27 6.35
C LEU A 203 -11.77 -16.11 5.03
N ILE A 204 -10.47 -16.31 5.06
CA ILE A 204 -9.62 -16.28 3.86
C ILE A 204 -9.70 -17.60 3.11
N GLY A 205 -9.46 -18.73 3.80
CA GLY A 205 -9.22 -20.03 3.17
C GLY A 205 -10.46 -20.87 2.92
N ASP A 206 -11.49 -20.74 3.78
CA ASP A 206 -12.71 -21.55 3.74
C ASP A 206 -13.88 -20.80 3.10
N ALA A 207 -13.62 -19.66 2.42
CA ALA A 207 -14.66 -18.91 1.72
C ALA A 207 -14.57 -19.05 0.20
N ALA A 208 -15.74 -19.05 -0.43
CA ALA A 208 -15.91 -19.19 -1.88
C ALA A 208 -15.66 -17.85 -2.61
N TRP A 209 -14.45 -17.30 -2.48
CA TRP A 209 -14.08 -16.05 -3.15
C TRP A 209 -14.09 -16.17 -4.69
N GLY A 210 -13.72 -17.35 -5.24
CA GLY A 210 -13.58 -17.56 -6.67
C GLY A 210 -12.43 -16.74 -7.27
N GLU A 211 -12.47 -16.56 -8.59
CA GLU A 211 -11.51 -15.72 -9.29
C GLU A 211 -11.78 -14.25 -9.02
N LEU A 212 -10.76 -13.53 -8.56
CA LEU A 212 -10.81 -12.09 -8.32
C LEU A 212 -9.66 -11.38 -9.02
N ASP A 213 -9.92 -10.16 -9.50
CA ASP A 213 -8.89 -9.26 -9.98
C ASP A 213 -8.21 -8.55 -8.80
N TYR A 214 -9.00 -8.16 -7.78
CA TYR A 214 -8.53 -7.50 -6.57
C TYR A 214 -9.19 -8.11 -5.33
N PHE A 215 -8.37 -8.41 -4.33
CA PHE A 215 -8.80 -8.78 -2.99
C PHE A 215 -8.25 -7.75 -2.01
N LEU A 216 -9.14 -6.91 -1.49
CA LEU A 216 -8.79 -5.88 -0.53
C LEU A 216 -8.98 -6.40 0.89
N ILE A 217 -8.07 -6.02 1.78
CA ILE A 217 -8.12 -6.40 3.19
C ILE A 217 -8.09 -5.12 4.03
N ASP A 218 -9.20 -4.81 4.71
CA ASP A 218 -9.27 -3.74 5.68
C ASP A 218 -8.61 -4.19 6.98
N LEU A 219 -7.37 -3.80 7.18
CA LEU A 219 -6.55 -4.21 8.33
C LEU A 219 -6.92 -3.40 9.58
N PRO A 220 -6.74 -3.92 10.81
CA PRO A 220 -6.91 -3.11 12.00
C PRO A 220 -5.94 -1.93 12.04
N PRO A 221 -6.23 -0.86 12.81
CA PRO A 221 -5.31 0.27 12.93
C PRO A 221 -4.00 -0.10 13.65
N GLY A 222 -2.93 0.59 13.31
CA GLY A 222 -1.61 0.38 13.92
C GLY A 222 -0.91 -0.89 13.42
N THR A 223 -0.22 -1.57 14.33
CA THR A 223 0.54 -2.80 14.05
C THR A 223 0.12 -3.88 15.03
N SER A 224 -0.51 -4.95 14.57
CA SER A 224 -1.02 -6.05 15.40
C SER A 224 -0.64 -7.41 14.83
N ASP A 225 -0.86 -8.48 15.61
CA ASP A 225 -0.67 -9.88 15.16
C ASP A 225 -1.52 -10.21 13.92
N ILE A 226 -2.63 -9.51 13.71
CA ILE A 226 -3.48 -9.67 12.53
C ILE A 226 -2.71 -9.33 11.25
N HIS A 227 -1.93 -8.25 11.25
CA HIS A 227 -1.08 -7.88 10.10
C HIS A 227 -0.08 -8.99 9.78
N LEU A 228 0.58 -9.55 10.79
CA LEU A 228 1.52 -10.66 10.60
C LEU A 228 0.79 -11.91 10.09
N THR A 229 -0.41 -12.21 10.61
CA THR A 229 -1.22 -13.34 10.14
C THR A 229 -1.56 -13.19 8.66
N VAL A 230 -2.04 -12.02 8.23
CA VAL A 230 -2.37 -11.76 6.82
C VAL A 230 -1.15 -11.94 5.93
N VAL A 231 -0.03 -11.32 6.29
CA VAL A 231 1.22 -11.37 5.51
C VAL A 231 1.79 -12.79 5.43
N GLN A 232 1.68 -13.58 6.51
CA GLN A 232 2.15 -14.96 6.55
C GLN A 232 1.21 -15.94 5.81
N THR A 233 -0.06 -15.56 5.64
CA THR A 233 -1.10 -16.41 5.06
C THR A 233 -1.27 -16.18 3.56
N LEU A 234 -1.10 -14.93 3.12
CA LEU A 234 -1.37 -14.46 1.77
C LEU A 234 -0.12 -13.93 1.08
N ALA A 235 0.01 -14.22 -0.21
CA ALA A 235 1.02 -13.59 -1.07
C ALA A 235 0.56 -12.17 -1.47
N MET A 236 0.62 -11.24 -0.53
CA MET A 236 0.19 -9.86 -0.77
C MET A 236 0.99 -9.22 -1.91
N THR A 237 0.29 -8.60 -2.86
CA THR A 237 0.92 -7.86 -3.96
C THR A 237 1.30 -6.44 -3.55
N GLY A 238 0.65 -5.89 -2.53
CA GLY A 238 1.01 -4.58 -2.00
C GLY A 238 0.14 -4.13 -0.85
N ALA A 239 0.46 -2.94 -0.34
CA ALA A 239 -0.32 -2.25 0.67
C ALA A 239 -0.57 -0.79 0.29
N VAL A 240 -1.76 -0.28 0.59
CA VAL A 240 -2.14 1.12 0.51
C VAL A 240 -2.26 1.65 1.94
N VAL A 241 -1.63 2.78 2.22
CA VAL A 241 -1.62 3.35 3.57
C VAL A 241 -2.46 4.63 3.60
N ALA A 242 -3.56 4.58 4.37
CA ALA A 242 -4.41 5.75 4.62
C ALA A 242 -3.79 6.66 5.69
N VAL A 243 -3.71 7.95 5.38
CA VAL A 243 -3.08 8.97 6.21
C VAL A 243 -4.03 10.16 6.34
N ALA A 244 -4.29 10.65 7.54
CA ALA A 244 -4.96 11.93 7.78
C ALA A 244 -4.01 12.96 8.41
N LEU A 245 -2.96 12.49 9.07
CA LEU A 245 -1.91 13.27 9.72
C LEU A 245 -0.57 12.61 9.40
N ALA A 246 0.52 13.38 9.43
CA ALA A 246 1.86 13.01 8.96
C ALA A 246 2.53 11.76 9.61
N ASP A 247 1.85 10.98 10.44
CA ASP A 247 2.45 9.90 11.22
C ASP A 247 2.00 8.49 10.74
N ALA A 248 2.26 8.18 9.48
CA ALA A 248 2.06 6.83 8.93
C ALA A 248 3.38 6.05 8.78
N ARG A 249 4.52 6.60 9.20
CA ARG A 249 5.84 5.95 9.09
C ARG A 249 5.86 4.54 9.69
N LYS A 250 5.20 4.37 10.85
CA LYS A 250 5.13 3.05 11.51
C LYS A 250 4.36 2.03 10.67
N GLY A 251 3.25 2.46 10.05
CA GLY A 251 2.47 1.60 9.14
C GLY A 251 3.26 1.21 7.90
N ILE A 252 4.00 2.14 7.30
CA ILE A 252 4.87 1.88 6.14
C ILE A 252 6.01 0.92 6.55
N ASN A 253 6.73 1.24 7.63
CA ASN A 253 7.87 0.45 8.09
C ASN A 253 7.50 -0.99 8.46
N MET A 254 6.26 -1.23 8.90
CA MET A 254 5.79 -2.57 9.17
C MET A 254 5.79 -3.44 7.90
N PHE A 255 5.31 -2.90 6.78
CA PHE A 255 5.26 -3.64 5.51
C PHE A 255 6.64 -3.75 4.83
N THR A 256 7.48 -2.72 4.98
CA THR A 256 8.82 -2.69 4.38
C THR A 256 9.88 -3.42 5.23
N ASN A 257 9.53 -3.92 6.40
CA ASN A 257 10.42 -4.73 7.23
C ASN A 257 10.84 -6.00 6.49
N ASP A 258 12.10 -6.41 6.64
CA ASP A 258 12.70 -7.57 5.95
C ASP A 258 11.92 -8.88 6.14
N LYS A 259 11.23 -9.05 7.28
CA LYS A 259 10.41 -10.23 7.58
C LYS A 259 9.03 -10.22 6.90
N VAL A 260 8.55 -9.05 6.49
CA VAL A 260 7.22 -8.85 5.89
C VAL A 260 7.36 -8.61 4.39
N ASN A 261 8.22 -7.68 3.99
CA ASN A 261 8.60 -7.36 2.61
C ASN A 261 7.41 -7.27 1.63
N VAL A 262 6.40 -6.48 2.01
CA VAL A 262 5.24 -6.19 1.17
C VAL A 262 5.44 -4.79 0.56
N PRO A 263 5.35 -4.63 -0.76
CA PRO A 263 5.49 -3.33 -1.42
C PRO A 263 4.42 -2.34 -0.95
N ILE A 264 4.79 -1.08 -0.76
CA ILE A 264 3.82 0.00 -0.56
C ILE A 264 3.44 0.53 -1.93
N LEU A 265 2.19 0.29 -2.36
CA LEU A 265 1.66 0.82 -3.61
C LEU A 265 1.53 2.34 -3.56
N GLY A 266 1.27 2.89 -2.40
CA GLY A 266 1.29 4.32 -2.16
C GLY A 266 0.46 4.76 -0.96
N LEU A 267 0.43 6.09 -0.76
CA LEU A 267 -0.32 6.75 0.30
C LEU A 267 -1.63 7.34 -0.23
N VAL A 268 -2.65 7.31 0.61
CA VAL A 268 -3.91 8.04 0.39
C VAL A 268 -4.06 9.08 1.49
N GLU A 269 -4.01 10.36 1.14
CA GLU A 269 -4.29 11.43 2.08
C GLU A 269 -5.81 11.57 2.22
N ASN A 270 -6.36 10.96 3.26
CA ASN A 270 -7.76 11.13 3.62
C ASN A 270 -7.93 12.38 4.50
N MET A 271 -9.11 12.97 4.49
CA MET A 271 -9.38 14.22 5.21
C MET A 271 -8.44 15.38 4.84
N ALA A 272 -8.02 15.43 3.58
CA ALA A 272 -6.97 16.34 3.09
C ALA A 272 -7.34 17.82 3.24
N TRP A 273 -8.59 18.16 3.03
CA TRP A 273 -9.15 19.52 3.25
C TRP A 273 -10.66 19.46 3.45
N PHE A 274 -11.21 20.49 4.01
CA PHE A 274 -12.65 20.75 4.10
C PHE A 274 -13.04 21.91 3.18
N THR A 275 -14.15 21.76 2.46
CA THR A 275 -14.75 22.83 1.66
C THR A 275 -16.19 23.02 2.12
N PRO A 276 -16.55 24.16 2.74
CA PRO A 276 -17.93 24.47 3.11
C PRO A 276 -18.82 24.59 1.86
N ALA A 277 -20.08 24.21 1.99
CA ALA A 277 -21.04 24.31 0.89
C ALA A 277 -21.26 25.78 0.43
N GLU A 278 -21.19 26.70 1.39
CA GLU A 278 -21.36 28.16 1.18
C GLU A 278 -20.14 28.81 0.49
N LEU A 279 -18.98 28.15 0.54
CA LEU A 279 -17.71 28.63 -0.01
C LEU A 279 -17.03 27.55 -0.85
N PRO A 280 -17.58 27.15 -2.00
CA PRO A 280 -17.16 25.99 -2.77
C PRO A 280 -15.73 26.08 -3.32
N ASP A 281 -15.19 27.28 -3.45
CA ASP A 281 -13.82 27.52 -3.94
C ASP A 281 -12.77 27.53 -2.82
N ASN A 282 -13.20 27.52 -1.55
CA ASN A 282 -12.29 27.59 -0.41
C ASN A 282 -11.92 26.20 0.11
N LYS A 283 -10.63 26.03 0.41
CA LYS A 283 -10.10 24.80 1.03
C LYS A 283 -9.50 25.13 2.39
N TYR A 284 -10.02 24.48 3.43
CA TYR A 284 -9.53 24.61 4.80
C TYR A 284 -8.79 23.33 5.19
N TYR A 285 -7.53 23.46 5.52
CA TYR A 285 -6.64 22.34 5.86
C TYR A 285 -6.64 22.10 7.37
N ILE A 286 -7.69 21.46 7.87
CA ILE A 286 -7.94 21.27 9.31
C ILE A 286 -6.83 20.40 9.95
N PHE A 287 -6.35 19.41 9.23
CA PHE A 287 -5.30 18.49 9.68
C PHE A 287 -3.91 18.79 9.10
N GLY A 288 -3.68 20.04 8.68
CA GLY A 288 -2.44 20.45 8.04
C GLY A 288 -2.48 20.30 6.51
N ARG A 289 -1.47 20.83 5.86
CA ARG A 289 -1.40 20.90 4.40
C ARG A 289 -0.28 20.02 3.87
N GLU A 290 -0.61 19.16 2.90
CA GLU A 290 0.36 18.33 2.16
C GLU A 290 1.19 17.39 3.06
N GLY A 291 0.65 16.95 4.20
CA GLY A 291 1.37 16.08 5.13
C GLY A 291 1.70 14.71 4.52
N ALA A 292 0.72 14.10 3.85
CA ALA A 292 0.93 12.83 3.17
C ALA A 292 1.83 12.96 1.93
N LYS A 293 1.78 14.09 1.22
CA LYS A 293 2.66 14.35 0.08
C LYS A 293 4.12 14.42 0.50
N LYS A 294 4.43 15.17 1.56
CA LYS A 294 5.78 15.23 2.13
C LYS A 294 6.26 13.87 2.60
N LEU A 295 5.39 13.12 3.28
CA LEU A 295 5.71 11.77 3.72
C LEU A 295 5.95 10.83 2.53
N ALA A 296 5.16 10.92 1.48
CA ALA A 296 5.34 10.15 0.25
C ALA A 296 6.71 10.43 -0.39
N GLU A 297 7.10 11.71 -0.49
CA GLU A 297 8.41 12.13 -0.99
C GLU A 297 9.56 11.61 -0.10
N GLU A 298 9.43 11.73 1.24
CA GLU A 298 10.43 11.27 2.21
C GLU A 298 10.62 9.75 2.20
N MET A 299 9.52 9.01 2.04
CA MET A 299 9.52 7.54 2.04
C MET A 299 9.71 6.96 0.64
N ASN A 300 9.83 7.80 -0.38
CA ASN A 300 9.94 7.41 -1.79
C ASN A 300 8.83 6.46 -2.24
N VAL A 301 7.58 6.79 -1.89
CA VAL A 301 6.38 6.05 -2.29
C VAL A 301 5.39 6.98 -2.99
N PRO A 302 4.52 6.48 -3.90
CA PRO A 302 3.55 7.33 -4.59
C PRO A 302 2.50 7.93 -3.65
N LEU A 303 2.03 9.15 -3.92
CA LEU A 303 0.76 9.67 -3.41
C LEU A 303 -0.33 9.29 -4.42
N LEU A 304 -1.20 8.32 -4.05
CA LEU A 304 -2.22 7.77 -4.94
C LEU A 304 -3.43 8.71 -5.09
N GLY A 305 -3.73 9.48 -4.06
CA GLY A 305 -4.86 10.40 -4.08
C GLY A 305 -5.05 11.17 -2.78
N GLN A 306 -5.89 12.19 -2.87
CA GLN A 306 -6.30 13.02 -1.76
C GLN A 306 -7.84 13.05 -1.70
N ILE A 307 -8.40 12.71 -0.55
CA ILE A 307 -9.85 12.66 -0.31
C ILE A 307 -10.23 13.80 0.63
N PRO A 308 -11.16 14.68 0.25
CA PRO A 308 -11.59 15.77 1.11
C PRO A 308 -12.46 15.30 2.28
N ILE A 309 -12.60 16.15 3.29
CA ILE A 309 -13.65 16.01 4.30
C ILE A 309 -14.94 16.53 3.69
N VAL A 310 -15.94 15.67 3.58
CA VAL A 310 -17.27 16.03 3.11
C VAL A 310 -18.30 15.34 3.98
N GLN A 311 -19.33 16.06 4.40
CA GLN A 311 -20.40 15.55 5.26
C GLN A 311 -21.04 14.28 4.65
N SER A 312 -21.24 14.26 3.34
CA SER A 312 -21.83 13.11 2.63
C SER A 312 -21.01 11.81 2.74
N ILE A 313 -19.70 11.87 2.98
CA ILE A 313 -18.90 10.65 3.22
C ILE A 313 -19.34 9.97 4.52
N CYS A 314 -19.54 10.76 5.58
CA CYS A 314 -20.01 10.27 6.87
C CYS A 314 -21.44 9.78 6.77
N GLU A 315 -22.36 10.61 6.26
CA GLU A 315 -23.77 10.27 6.14
C GLU A 315 -24.02 9.03 5.27
N ASN A 316 -23.31 8.91 4.15
CA ASN A 316 -23.44 7.77 3.28
C ASN A 316 -22.77 6.52 3.88
N GLY A 317 -21.68 6.67 4.61
CA GLY A 317 -21.08 5.58 5.39
C GLY A 317 -22.04 5.04 6.44
N ASP A 318 -22.75 5.92 7.14
CA ASP A 318 -23.78 5.53 8.13
C ASP A 318 -25.03 4.92 7.49
N LYS A 319 -25.39 5.34 6.27
CA LYS A 319 -26.49 4.77 5.48
C LYS A 319 -26.12 3.51 4.71
N GLY A 320 -24.86 3.09 4.75
CA GLY A 320 -24.35 1.93 4.02
C GLY A 320 -24.36 2.10 2.50
N THR A 321 -24.20 3.34 2.02
CA THR A 321 -24.12 3.71 0.59
C THR A 321 -22.80 4.40 0.29
N PRO A 322 -21.71 3.65 0.04
CA PRO A 322 -20.39 4.23 -0.25
C PRO A 322 -20.45 5.33 -1.32
N VAL A 323 -19.77 6.45 -1.10
CA VAL A 323 -19.83 7.62 -2.01
C VAL A 323 -19.26 7.33 -3.40
N ALA A 324 -18.44 6.31 -3.55
CA ALA A 324 -17.95 5.84 -4.83
C ALA A 324 -19.04 5.33 -5.77
N LEU A 325 -20.25 5.06 -5.28
CA LEU A 325 -21.42 4.68 -6.08
C LEU A 325 -21.88 5.82 -6.99
N ASP A 326 -21.71 7.08 -6.60
CA ASP A 326 -22.12 8.23 -7.39
C ASP A 326 -20.91 8.96 -7.99
N GLU A 327 -20.60 8.66 -9.24
CA GLU A 327 -19.50 9.25 -10.02
C GLU A 327 -19.73 10.74 -10.37
N ASN A 328 -20.94 11.26 -10.22
CA ASN A 328 -21.24 12.67 -10.50
C ASN A 328 -20.77 13.57 -9.35
N THR A 329 -20.53 13.03 -8.18
CA THR A 329 -20.02 13.78 -7.03
C THR A 329 -18.50 13.97 -7.10
N MET A 330 -18.00 15.01 -6.43
CA MET A 330 -16.56 15.26 -6.29
C MET A 330 -15.87 14.09 -5.57
N THR A 331 -16.51 13.56 -4.51
CA THR A 331 -15.99 12.46 -3.71
C THR A 331 -16.00 11.13 -4.46
N GLY A 332 -17.06 10.83 -5.21
CA GLY A 332 -17.12 9.64 -6.06
C GLY A 332 -16.02 9.65 -7.12
N ARG A 333 -15.82 10.79 -7.79
CA ARG A 333 -14.70 10.95 -8.74
C ARG A 333 -13.33 10.80 -8.09
N ALA A 334 -13.16 11.30 -6.86
CA ALA A 334 -11.90 11.15 -6.13
C ALA A 334 -11.58 9.67 -5.87
N PHE A 335 -12.57 8.87 -5.46
CA PHE A 335 -12.37 7.43 -5.27
C PHE A 335 -12.19 6.65 -6.57
N LEU A 336 -12.86 7.02 -7.66
CA LEU A 336 -12.60 6.43 -8.98
C LEU A 336 -11.17 6.75 -9.47
N SER A 337 -10.72 7.98 -9.25
CA SER A 337 -9.34 8.37 -9.56
C SER A 337 -8.32 7.62 -8.72
N LEU A 338 -8.62 7.40 -7.42
CA LEU A 338 -7.81 6.57 -6.53
C LEU A 338 -7.74 5.13 -7.02
N ALA A 339 -8.88 4.52 -7.38
CA ALA A 339 -8.91 3.17 -7.94
C ALA A 339 -8.07 3.06 -9.22
N ALA A 340 -8.21 4.03 -10.14
CA ALA A 340 -7.38 4.08 -11.34
C ALA A 340 -5.89 4.27 -11.04
N ALA A 341 -5.53 4.97 -9.95
CA ALA A 341 -4.14 5.09 -9.51
C ALA A 341 -3.60 3.77 -8.95
N VAL A 342 -4.39 3.04 -8.17
CA VAL A 342 -4.03 1.70 -7.65
C VAL A 342 -3.84 0.69 -8.78
N VAL A 343 -4.70 0.72 -9.80
CA VAL A 343 -4.59 -0.18 -10.98
C VAL A 343 -3.28 0.02 -11.76
N ARG A 344 -2.71 1.22 -11.72
CA ARG A 344 -1.44 1.55 -12.41
C ARG A 344 -0.18 1.12 -11.66
N GLN A 345 -0.28 0.73 -10.40
CA GLN A 345 0.85 0.25 -9.59
C GLN A 345 1.11 -1.24 -9.83
#